data_2b87005b38c5e479a2154a2592408001
#
_entry.id   2b87005b38c5e479a2154a2592408001
#
_cell.length_a   1.000
_cell.length_b   1.000
_cell.length_c   1.000
_cell.angle_alpha   90.00
_cell.angle_beta   90.00
_cell.angle_gamma   90.00
#
_symmetry.space_group_name_H-M   'P 1'
#
loop_
_entity.id
_entity.type
_entity.pdbx_description
1 polymer ?
#
loop_
_entity_poly.entity_id
_entity_poly.type
_entity_poly.pdbx_seq_one_letter_code
_entity_poly.pdbx_strand_id
1 'polypeptide(L)'
;MKFTNVCVSLICTALILSGCDKEPEAGKFDGESALQYAKAQLDFGPRVPGTPAAQKAGDWIIEQMRSRADTVIVQSWTHTTLDGVALPMRNIIARFNPGATQRVLYVTHWDSRPKSDQAENLAERQMPVPGANDGASGVGLFVALADALKKNPSAYGVDLLFVDGEDWGEFSGNLEDVLIGSAYFAKNPVDSAYPPMFGVVWDMIGDKDLRLLKEGYSVQGAPEVVDRVWRTAAELGHDDVFVNEEIGGVTDDHVPLLRAGMRVIDVIDLEYKYHHRPSDTFDKISAKSLSIVGEVAEALLR
;
A
#
# COMPACT_ATOMS: atom_id res chain seq x y z
N MET A 1 65.98 -31.28 39.50
CA MET A 1 64.87 -31.55 38.53
C MET A 1 63.93 -30.35 38.52
N LYS A 2 63.97 -29.53 37.48
CA LYS A 2 63.10 -28.34 37.30
C LYS A 2 61.97 -28.73 36.35
N PHE A 3 60.73 -28.68 36.78
CA PHE A 3 59.56 -28.86 35.93
C PHE A 3 59.13 -27.48 35.39
N THR A 4 59.17 -27.39 34.10
CA THR A 4 58.70 -26.17 33.36
C THR A 4 57.23 -26.38 33.00
N ASN A 5 56.32 -25.52 33.55
CA ASN A 5 54.91 -25.49 33.18
C ASN A 5 54.76 -24.68 31.89
N VAL A 6 54.20 -25.29 30.83
CA VAL A 6 53.80 -24.66 29.61
C VAL A 6 52.31 -24.32 29.72
N CYS A 7 52.00 -23.03 29.79
CA CYS A 7 50.61 -22.53 29.66
C CYS A 7 50.26 -22.45 28.16
N VAL A 8 49.31 -23.24 27.74
CA VAL A 8 48.69 -23.12 26.40
C VAL A 8 47.49 -22.17 26.52
N SER A 9 47.64 -20.96 25.98
CA SER A 9 46.52 -19.99 25.85
C SER A 9 45.68 -20.35 24.63
N LEU A 10 44.46 -20.75 24.85
CA LEU A 10 43.44 -20.88 23.81
C LEU A 10 42.88 -19.49 23.45
N ILE A 11 43.19 -19.01 22.27
CA ILE A 11 42.61 -17.80 21.70
C ILE A 11 41.31 -18.21 21.01
N CYS A 12 40.16 -17.91 21.63
CA CYS A 12 38.85 -17.99 21.00
C CYS A 12 38.65 -16.77 20.09
N THR A 13 38.80 -16.98 18.77
CA THR A 13 38.46 -15.98 17.75
C THR A 13 36.91 -15.96 17.59
N ALA A 14 36.24 -14.98 18.18
CA ALA A 14 34.85 -14.73 17.90
C ALA A 14 34.71 -14.12 16.48
N LEU A 15 34.13 -14.86 15.55
CA LEU A 15 33.67 -14.32 14.29
C LEU A 15 32.46 -13.44 14.53
N ILE A 16 32.67 -12.13 14.49
CA ILE A 16 31.58 -11.16 14.42
C ILE A 16 31.11 -11.18 12.97
N LEU A 17 29.96 -11.81 12.71
CA LEU A 17 29.22 -11.64 11.46
C LEU A 17 28.61 -10.23 11.48
N SER A 18 29.34 -9.26 10.93
CA SER A 18 28.78 -7.95 10.58
C SER A 18 27.82 -8.17 9.41
N GLY A 19 26.53 -8.24 9.69
CA GLY A 19 25.52 -8.00 8.69
C GLY A 19 25.76 -6.58 8.16
N CYS A 20 26.08 -6.44 6.89
CA CYS A 20 26.07 -5.15 6.21
C CYS A 20 24.60 -4.75 6.02
N ASP A 21 24.00 -4.09 6.99
CA ASP A 21 22.88 -3.21 6.74
C ASP A 21 23.45 -2.05 5.91
N LYS A 22 23.22 -2.08 4.60
CA LYS A 22 23.49 -0.90 3.76
C LYS A 22 22.56 0.18 4.22
N GLU A 23 23.10 1.26 4.80
CA GLU A 23 22.33 2.49 4.96
C GLU A 23 21.77 2.91 3.60
N PRO A 24 20.48 3.35 3.51
CA PRO A 24 19.90 3.87 2.27
C PRO A 24 20.81 4.96 1.70
N GLU A 25 21.02 4.95 0.39
CA GLU A 25 21.73 6.05 -0.27
C GLU A 25 21.01 7.36 0.06
N ALA A 26 21.75 8.36 0.54
CA ALA A 26 21.17 9.63 0.97
C ALA A 26 20.36 10.25 -0.18
N GLY A 27 19.04 10.38 -0.01
CA GLY A 27 18.12 10.95 -0.98
C GLY A 27 17.18 9.96 -1.68
N LYS A 28 17.31 8.65 -1.43
CA LYS A 28 16.38 7.64 -1.96
C LYS A 28 15.37 7.20 -0.91
N PHE A 29 14.16 6.87 -1.37
CA PHE A 29 13.13 6.26 -0.52
C PHE A 29 13.55 4.85 -0.08
N ASP A 30 13.24 4.50 1.16
CA ASP A 30 13.61 3.21 1.75
C ASP A 30 12.67 2.07 1.29
N GLY A 31 12.89 1.59 0.06
CA GLY A 31 12.15 0.48 -0.51
C GLY A 31 12.37 -0.85 0.20
N GLU A 32 13.54 -1.06 0.85
CA GLU A 32 13.79 -2.28 1.63
C GLU A 32 12.88 -2.33 2.86
N SER A 33 12.76 -1.23 3.61
CA SER A 33 11.81 -1.14 4.71
C SER A 33 10.36 -1.33 4.23
N ALA A 34 9.97 -0.72 3.10
CA ALA A 34 8.64 -0.93 2.52
C ALA A 34 8.38 -2.40 2.18
N LEU A 35 9.36 -3.11 1.59
CA LEU A 35 9.27 -4.53 1.30
C LEU A 35 9.12 -5.38 2.58
N GLN A 36 9.85 -5.05 3.66
CA GLN A 36 9.72 -5.75 4.93
C GLN A 36 8.37 -5.49 5.61
N TYR A 37 7.80 -4.28 5.48
CA TYR A 37 6.45 -3.98 5.97
C TYR A 37 5.36 -4.72 5.17
N ALA A 38 5.53 -4.89 3.85
CA ALA A 38 4.67 -5.74 3.05
C ALA A 38 4.75 -7.20 3.52
N LYS A 39 5.98 -7.71 3.76
CA LYS A 39 6.20 -9.06 4.29
C LYS A 39 5.52 -9.29 5.63
N ALA A 40 5.60 -8.32 6.54
CA ALA A 40 5.00 -8.44 7.88
C ALA A 40 3.48 -8.66 7.83
N GLN A 41 2.79 -8.13 6.80
CA GLN A 41 1.36 -8.39 6.61
C GLN A 41 1.10 -9.79 6.08
N LEU A 42 1.93 -10.28 5.16
CA LEU A 42 1.82 -11.63 4.61
C LEU A 42 2.02 -12.71 5.69
N ASP A 43 2.79 -12.41 6.73
CA ASP A 43 3.02 -13.32 7.86
C ASP A 43 1.73 -13.54 8.71
N PHE A 44 0.69 -12.70 8.58
CA PHE A 44 -0.64 -12.95 9.15
C PHE A 44 -1.48 -13.93 8.31
N GLY A 45 -1.11 -14.15 7.05
CA GLY A 45 -1.90 -14.88 6.05
C GLY A 45 -2.80 -13.94 5.23
N PRO A 46 -3.67 -14.50 4.36
CA PRO A 46 -4.61 -13.73 3.56
C PRO A 46 -5.51 -12.85 4.46
N ARG A 47 -5.55 -11.54 4.18
CA ARG A 47 -6.26 -10.54 4.98
C ARG A 47 -7.73 -10.41 4.55
N VAL A 48 -8.37 -11.53 4.27
CA VAL A 48 -9.78 -11.58 3.86
C VAL A 48 -10.66 -10.95 4.95
N PRO A 49 -11.53 -9.98 4.62
CA PRO A 49 -12.41 -9.33 5.57
C PRO A 49 -13.19 -10.31 6.47
N GLY A 50 -13.29 -9.98 7.75
CA GLY A 50 -13.96 -10.83 8.75
C GLY A 50 -13.12 -11.99 9.30
N THR A 51 -11.90 -12.22 8.81
CA THR A 51 -11.02 -13.29 9.31
C THR A 51 -10.12 -12.82 10.47
N PRO A 52 -9.60 -13.76 11.31
CA PRO A 52 -8.60 -13.42 12.32
C PRO A 52 -7.30 -12.84 11.74
N ALA A 53 -6.92 -13.21 10.50
CA ALA A 53 -5.77 -12.66 9.80
C ALA A 53 -5.98 -11.18 9.48
N ALA A 54 -7.14 -10.81 8.91
CA ALA A 54 -7.51 -9.43 8.66
C ALA A 54 -7.56 -8.62 9.98
N GLN A 55 -8.14 -9.17 11.05
CA GLN A 55 -8.16 -8.48 12.34
C GLN A 55 -6.75 -8.13 12.83
N LYS A 56 -5.83 -9.11 12.82
CA LYS A 56 -4.44 -8.92 13.27
C LYS A 56 -3.68 -7.95 12.38
N ALA A 57 -3.85 -8.03 11.07
CA ALA A 57 -3.21 -7.12 10.12
C ALA A 57 -3.68 -5.67 10.33
N GLY A 58 -4.98 -5.43 10.47
CA GLY A 58 -5.52 -4.11 10.74
C GLY A 58 -5.07 -3.56 12.10
N ASP A 59 -5.00 -4.39 13.15
CA ASP A 59 -4.47 -3.99 14.46
C ASP A 59 -2.98 -3.62 14.36
N TRP A 60 -2.20 -4.37 13.58
CA TRP A 60 -0.79 -4.06 13.29
C TRP A 60 -0.65 -2.74 12.54
N ILE A 61 -1.45 -2.49 11.49
CA ILE A 61 -1.43 -1.21 10.75
C ILE A 61 -1.72 -0.04 11.70
N ILE A 62 -2.73 -0.16 12.57
CA ILE A 62 -3.08 0.86 13.55
C ILE A 62 -1.89 1.13 14.48
N GLU A 63 -1.21 0.09 14.97
CA GLU A 63 -0.03 0.23 15.84
C GLU A 63 1.13 0.92 15.11
N GLN A 64 1.42 0.50 13.86
CA GLN A 64 2.44 1.13 13.04
C GLN A 64 2.16 2.63 12.84
N MET A 65 0.92 2.99 12.53
CA MET A 65 0.55 4.38 12.29
C MET A 65 0.53 5.21 13.59
N ARG A 66 0.07 4.66 14.72
CA ARG A 66 0.10 5.35 16.03
C ARG A 66 1.50 5.74 16.49
N SER A 67 2.51 4.98 16.08
CA SER A 67 3.91 5.28 16.42
C SER A 67 4.53 6.36 15.52
N ARG A 68 3.87 6.75 14.41
CA ARG A 68 4.41 7.60 13.34
C ARG A 68 3.61 8.86 13.09
N ALA A 69 2.30 8.74 12.96
CA ALA A 69 1.40 9.84 12.61
C ALA A 69 1.02 10.70 13.83
N ASP A 70 0.62 11.94 13.59
CA ASP A 70 0.11 12.83 14.63
C ASP A 70 -1.24 12.39 15.17
N THR A 71 -2.08 11.81 14.30
CA THR A 71 -3.41 11.30 14.67
C THR A 71 -3.74 10.07 13.83
N VAL A 72 -4.36 9.06 14.46
CA VAL A 72 -4.92 7.89 13.78
C VAL A 72 -6.41 7.81 14.08
N ILE A 73 -7.22 7.81 13.03
CA ILE A 73 -8.68 7.64 13.09
C ILE A 73 -9.01 6.26 12.55
N VAL A 74 -9.89 5.53 13.23
CA VAL A 74 -10.41 4.25 12.77
C VAL A 74 -11.90 4.41 12.54
N GLN A 75 -12.33 4.25 11.30
CA GLN A 75 -13.74 4.12 10.95
C GLN A 75 -14.11 2.65 11.02
N SER A 76 -15.07 2.29 11.86
CA SER A 76 -15.54 0.91 12.01
C SER A 76 -17.03 0.82 11.75
N TRP A 77 -17.43 -0.14 10.92
CA TRP A 77 -18.84 -0.41 10.61
C TRP A 77 -19.04 -1.89 10.29
N THR A 78 -20.29 -2.29 10.10
CA THR A 78 -20.61 -3.59 9.55
C THR A 78 -21.18 -3.38 8.15
N HIS A 79 -20.58 -4.02 7.15
CA HIS A 79 -21.13 -4.16 5.82
C HIS A 79 -21.95 -5.45 5.75
N THR A 80 -23.15 -5.39 5.20
CA THR A 80 -23.94 -6.59 4.91
C THR A 80 -23.90 -6.83 3.42
N THR A 81 -23.30 -7.93 3.01
CA THR A 81 -23.14 -8.29 1.59
C THR A 81 -24.47 -8.63 0.93
N LEU A 82 -24.52 -8.67 -0.39
CA LEU A 82 -25.70 -9.03 -1.17
C LEU A 82 -26.25 -10.42 -0.83
N ASP A 83 -25.39 -11.35 -0.43
CA ASP A 83 -25.76 -12.70 0.03
C ASP A 83 -26.05 -12.79 1.55
N GLY A 84 -26.04 -11.64 2.24
CA GLY A 84 -26.43 -11.51 3.66
C GLY A 84 -25.33 -11.79 4.67
N VAL A 85 -24.06 -11.84 4.27
CA VAL A 85 -22.92 -11.98 5.19
C VAL A 85 -22.63 -10.64 5.87
N ALA A 86 -22.50 -10.64 7.19
CA ALA A 86 -22.13 -9.46 7.96
C ALA A 86 -20.60 -9.39 8.12
N LEU A 87 -19.99 -8.42 7.50
CA LEU A 87 -18.54 -8.19 7.51
C LEU A 87 -18.19 -7.04 8.46
N PRO A 88 -17.40 -7.27 9.50
CA PRO A 88 -16.81 -6.19 10.29
C PRO A 88 -15.71 -5.51 9.46
N MET A 89 -15.90 -4.23 9.14
CA MET A 89 -15.04 -3.44 8.28
C MET A 89 -14.33 -2.34 9.05
N ARG A 90 -13.12 -1.98 8.60
CA ARG A 90 -12.32 -0.90 9.20
C ARG A 90 -11.52 -0.13 8.16
N ASN A 91 -11.78 1.16 8.00
CA ASN A 91 -10.81 2.06 7.39
C ASN A 91 -9.90 2.63 8.48
N ILE A 92 -8.62 2.80 8.15
CA ILE A 92 -7.62 3.39 9.04
C ILE A 92 -7.07 4.63 8.37
N ILE A 93 -7.11 5.79 9.05
CA ILE A 93 -6.64 7.05 8.52
C ILE A 93 -5.51 7.57 9.41
N ALA A 94 -4.29 7.60 8.89
CA ALA A 94 -3.15 8.19 9.57
C ALA A 94 -2.95 9.62 9.06
N ARG A 95 -3.05 10.59 9.97
CA ARG A 95 -2.99 12.02 9.64
C ARG A 95 -1.69 12.64 10.11
N PHE A 96 -1.00 13.29 9.18
CA PHE A 96 0.19 14.10 9.42
C PHE A 96 -0.17 15.57 9.23
N ASN A 97 0.36 16.45 10.07
CA ASN A 97 0.07 17.89 10.08
C ASN A 97 -1.45 18.17 10.04
N PRO A 98 -2.23 17.73 11.06
CA PRO A 98 -3.68 17.81 11.04
C PRO A 98 -4.22 19.24 11.01
N GLY A 99 -3.41 20.23 11.40
CA GLY A 99 -3.77 21.66 11.34
C GLY A 99 -3.61 22.31 9.96
N ALA A 100 -3.01 21.63 8.98
CA ALA A 100 -2.85 22.19 7.64
C ALA A 100 -4.20 22.27 6.90
N THR A 101 -4.44 23.39 6.25
CA THR A 101 -5.64 23.65 5.45
C THR A 101 -5.57 23.01 4.06
N GLN A 102 -4.37 22.81 3.54
CA GLN A 102 -4.11 22.12 2.27
C GLN A 102 -3.66 20.71 2.58
N ARG A 103 -4.39 19.72 2.09
CA ARG A 103 -4.13 18.31 2.39
C ARG A 103 -4.00 17.48 1.12
N VAL A 104 -3.16 16.45 1.18
CA VAL A 104 -3.02 15.41 0.16
C VAL A 104 -3.59 14.12 0.74
N LEU A 105 -4.34 13.36 -0.05
CA LEU A 105 -4.90 12.06 0.30
C LEU A 105 -4.18 10.96 -0.47
N TYR A 106 -3.54 10.04 0.23
CA TYR A 106 -3.07 8.78 -0.34
C TYR A 106 -3.94 7.65 0.14
N VAL A 107 -4.29 6.76 -0.77
CA VAL A 107 -5.20 5.63 -0.52
C VAL A 107 -4.52 4.34 -0.95
N THR A 108 -4.74 3.28 -0.20
CA THR A 108 -4.43 1.89 -0.56
C THR A 108 -5.36 0.95 0.17
N HIS A 109 -5.75 -0.16 -0.44
CA HIS A 109 -6.47 -1.19 0.29
C HIS A 109 -5.50 -2.06 1.10
N TRP A 110 -6.00 -2.71 2.16
CA TRP A 110 -5.19 -3.56 3.03
C TRP A 110 -5.73 -4.98 3.17
N ASP A 111 -6.93 -5.22 2.70
CA ASP A 111 -7.53 -6.55 2.62
C ASP A 111 -6.90 -7.40 1.50
N SER A 112 -7.38 -8.60 1.32
CA SER A 112 -7.07 -9.45 0.19
C SER A 112 -8.29 -10.26 -0.25
N ARG A 113 -8.29 -10.63 -1.52
CA ARG A 113 -9.39 -11.31 -2.19
C ARG A 113 -9.69 -12.69 -1.57
N PRO A 114 -10.98 -13.01 -1.27
CA PRO A 114 -11.37 -14.28 -0.68
C PRO A 114 -11.23 -15.46 -1.65
N LYS A 115 -11.12 -15.22 -2.95
CA LYS A 115 -11.05 -16.25 -3.99
C LYS A 115 -10.03 -15.88 -5.06
N SER A 116 -9.23 -16.82 -5.47
CA SER A 116 -8.27 -16.68 -6.57
C SER A 116 -8.95 -16.92 -7.92
N ASP A 117 -9.93 -16.09 -8.27
CA ASP A 117 -10.83 -16.29 -9.41
C ASP A 117 -10.13 -16.28 -10.77
N GLN A 118 -8.92 -15.72 -10.86
CA GLN A 118 -8.07 -15.77 -12.05
C GLN A 118 -7.06 -16.92 -12.08
N ALA A 119 -7.14 -17.85 -11.10
CA ALA A 119 -6.32 -19.06 -11.15
C ALA A 119 -6.68 -19.93 -12.36
N GLU A 120 -5.65 -20.46 -13.04
CA GLU A 120 -5.83 -21.38 -14.17
C GLU A 120 -6.42 -22.71 -13.70
N ASN A 121 -5.95 -23.20 -12.56
CA ASN A 121 -6.46 -24.40 -11.93
C ASN A 121 -7.78 -24.09 -11.20
N LEU A 122 -8.87 -24.75 -11.62
CA LEU A 122 -10.20 -24.56 -11.05
C LEU A 122 -10.27 -24.90 -9.55
N ALA A 123 -9.47 -25.84 -9.06
CA ALA A 123 -9.43 -26.18 -7.64
C ALA A 123 -8.82 -25.04 -6.79
N GLU A 124 -7.93 -24.23 -7.37
CA GLU A 124 -7.30 -23.10 -6.70
C GLU A 124 -8.19 -21.87 -6.65
N ARG A 125 -9.22 -21.79 -7.50
CA ARG A 125 -10.13 -20.64 -7.56
C ARG A 125 -10.90 -20.37 -6.26
N GLN A 126 -11.00 -21.34 -5.38
CA GLN A 126 -11.64 -21.20 -4.06
C GLN A 126 -10.64 -20.84 -2.94
N MET A 127 -9.35 -20.75 -3.27
CA MET A 127 -8.32 -20.34 -2.31
C MET A 127 -8.27 -18.82 -2.20
N PRO A 128 -8.05 -18.26 -1.01
CA PRO A 128 -7.83 -16.84 -0.88
C PRO A 128 -6.51 -16.43 -1.55
N VAL A 129 -6.46 -15.21 -2.07
CA VAL A 129 -5.24 -14.59 -2.61
C VAL A 129 -4.31 -14.23 -1.46
N PRO A 130 -3.00 -14.57 -1.51
CA PRO A 130 -2.04 -14.12 -0.51
C PRO A 130 -1.91 -12.60 -0.45
N GLY A 131 -2.03 -11.92 -1.60
CA GLY A 131 -2.09 -10.47 -1.71
C GLY A 131 -0.77 -9.80 -1.40
N ALA A 132 0.35 -10.21 -2.02
CA ALA A 132 1.64 -9.60 -1.80
C ALA A 132 1.78 -8.25 -2.53
N ASN A 133 1.41 -8.22 -3.80
CA ASN A 133 1.31 -6.98 -4.56
C ASN A 133 -0.05 -6.34 -4.32
N ASP A 134 -1.07 -7.15 -4.36
CA ASP A 134 -2.49 -6.82 -4.26
C ASP A 134 -2.90 -6.71 -2.78
N GLY A 135 -2.81 -5.51 -2.30
CA GLY A 135 -2.95 -4.83 -1.06
C GLY A 135 -1.68 -4.65 -0.23
N ALA A 136 -0.80 -5.66 -0.05
CA ALA A 136 0.30 -5.51 0.89
C ALA A 136 1.41 -4.57 0.39
N SER A 137 1.62 -4.42 -0.92
CA SER A 137 2.62 -3.51 -1.48
C SER A 137 2.32 -2.05 -1.13
N GLY A 138 1.07 -1.61 -1.30
CA GLY A 138 0.63 -0.25 -0.97
C GLY A 138 0.71 0.03 0.53
N VAL A 139 0.31 -0.91 1.38
CA VAL A 139 0.47 -0.76 2.84
C VAL A 139 1.94 -0.70 3.23
N GLY A 140 2.83 -1.51 2.63
CA GLY A 140 4.27 -1.45 2.85
C GLY A 140 4.85 -0.08 2.49
N LEU A 141 4.45 0.46 1.34
CA LEU A 141 4.78 1.82 0.91
C LEU A 141 4.36 2.85 1.98
N PHE A 142 3.11 2.77 2.47
CA PHE A 142 2.58 3.77 3.41
C PHE A 142 3.26 3.75 4.78
N VAL A 143 3.64 2.56 5.28
CA VAL A 143 4.39 2.49 6.55
C VAL A 143 5.78 3.11 6.39
N ALA A 144 6.49 2.85 5.29
CA ALA A 144 7.79 3.46 5.01
C ALA A 144 7.67 4.98 4.75
N LEU A 145 6.61 5.42 4.05
CA LEU A 145 6.32 6.83 3.84
C LEU A 145 6.01 7.55 5.17
N ALA A 146 5.34 6.88 6.09
CA ALA A 146 5.10 7.40 7.43
C ALA A 146 6.41 7.58 8.24
N ASP A 147 7.40 6.69 8.07
CA ASP A 147 8.74 6.87 8.62
C ASP A 147 9.45 8.09 8.01
N ALA A 148 9.34 8.29 6.69
CA ALA A 148 9.90 9.44 5.99
C ALA A 148 9.24 10.75 6.43
N LEU A 149 7.91 10.79 6.55
CA LEU A 149 7.14 11.97 7.00
C LEU A 149 7.44 12.32 8.46
N LYS A 150 7.63 11.32 9.33
CA LYS A 150 8.02 11.55 10.71
C LYS A 150 9.42 12.18 10.83
N LYS A 151 10.35 11.72 9.99
CA LYS A 151 11.73 12.24 9.93
C LYS A 151 11.83 13.61 9.29
N ASN A 152 11.04 13.84 8.24
CA ASN A 152 11.04 15.06 7.44
C ASN A 152 9.58 15.44 7.12
N PRO A 153 8.92 16.24 7.98
CA PRO A 153 7.51 16.58 7.83
C PRO A 153 7.20 17.36 6.54
N SER A 154 6.05 17.07 5.94
CA SER A 154 5.50 17.82 4.81
C SER A 154 4.95 19.17 5.26
N ALA A 155 5.04 20.19 4.37
CA ALA A 155 4.34 21.46 4.55
C ALA A 155 2.82 21.30 4.42
N TYR A 156 2.36 20.30 3.67
CA TYR A 156 0.93 19.94 3.54
C TYR A 156 0.47 19.06 4.70
N GLY A 157 -0.82 19.03 4.94
CA GLY A 157 -1.42 17.92 5.64
C GLY A 157 -1.39 16.67 4.76
N VAL A 158 -1.06 15.52 5.32
CA VAL A 158 -1.08 14.25 4.59
C VAL A 158 -1.99 13.29 5.33
N ASP A 159 -2.93 12.70 4.60
CA ASP A 159 -3.79 11.63 5.07
C ASP A 159 -3.43 10.34 4.32
N LEU A 160 -2.93 9.34 5.05
CA LEU A 160 -2.73 7.99 4.54
C LEU A 160 -3.97 7.17 4.93
N LEU A 161 -4.78 6.85 3.95
CA LEU A 161 -6.04 6.11 4.10
C LEU A 161 -5.83 4.67 3.65
N PHE A 162 -5.99 3.75 4.60
CA PHE A 162 -6.02 2.32 4.35
C PHE A 162 -7.49 1.89 4.32
N VAL A 163 -7.99 1.49 3.17
CA VAL A 163 -9.38 1.06 2.99
C VAL A 163 -9.52 -0.46 3.10
N ASP A 164 -10.68 -0.91 3.57
CA ASP A 164 -11.00 -2.32 3.80
C ASP A 164 -12.08 -2.80 2.83
N GLY A 165 -11.97 -4.04 2.36
CA GLY A 165 -12.96 -4.68 1.53
C GLY A 165 -13.05 -4.08 0.12
N GLU A 166 -11.94 -3.64 -0.42
CA GLU A 166 -11.84 -3.28 -1.81
C GLU A 166 -12.15 -4.50 -2.67
N ASP A 167 -11.54 -5.64 -2.31
CA ASP A 167 -11.40 -6.83 -3.14
C ASP A 167 -12.30 -8.01 -2.70
N TRP A 168 -13.41 -7.74 -1.99
CA TRP A 168 -14.30 -8.79 -1.48
C TRP A 168 -15.14 -9.45 -2.57
N GLY A 169 -15.81 -8.66 -3.41
CA GLY A 169 -16.87 -9.11 -4.31
C GLY A 169 -16.43 -9.30 -5.77
N GLU A 170 -17.41 -9.18 -6.67
CA GLU A 170 -17.21 -9.31 -8.10
C GLU A 170 -17.22 -7.93 -8.76
N PHE A 171 -16.19 -7.60 -9.53
CA PHE A 171 -16.09 -6.32 -10.26
C PHE A 171 -17.00 -6.25 -11.50
N SER A 172 -17.84 -7.26 -11.72
CA SER A 172 -18.82 -7.30 -12.79
C SER A 172 -20.25 -7.25 -12.22
N GLY A 173 -21.11 -6.40 -12.78
CA GLY A 173 -22.50 -6.32 -12.37
C GLY A 173 -22.75 -5.36 -11.20
N ASN A 174 -23.26 -5.86 -10.07
CA ASN A 174 -23.51 -5.03 -8.87
C ASN A 174 -22.22 -4.86 -8.06
N LEU A 175 -21.81 -3.62 -7.88
CA LEU A 175 -20.55 -3.25 -7.20
C LEU A 175 -20.75 -2.95 -5.69
N GLU A 176 -21.87 -3.38 -5.07
CA GLU A 176 -22.13 -3.10 -3.65
C GLU A 176 -21.13 -3.79 -2.72
N ASP A 177 -20.56 -4.93 -3.14
CA ASP A 177 -19.64 -5.73 -2.34
C ASP A 177 -18.16 -5.58 -2.76
N VAL A 178 -17.82 -4.58 -3.55
CA VAL A 178 -16.44 -4.16 -3.88
C VAL A 178 -16.22 -2.70 -3.54
N LEU A 179 -14.99 -2.28 -3.38
CA LEU A 179 -14.61 -0.90 -3.04
C LEU A 179 -15.34 -0.41 -1.77
N ILE A 180 -15.64 -1.32 -0.84
CA ILE A 180 -16.52 -1.07 0.31
C ILE A 180 -15.96 0.06 1.18
N GLY A 181 -14.65 0.04 1.43
CA GLY A 181 -13.97 1.00 2.29
C GLY A 181 -13.91 2.40 1.70
N SER A 182 -13.50 2.54 0.44
CA SER A 182 -13.44 3.83 -0.25
C SER A 182 -14.83 4.43 -0.46
N ALA A 183 -15.84 3.60 -0.77
CA ALA A 183 -17.23 4.03 -0.87
C ALA A 183 -17.79 4.50 0.48
N TYR A 184 -17.40 3.85 1.58
CA TYR A 184 -17.76 4.29 2.93
C TYR A 184 -17.09 5.61 3.29
N PHE A 185 -15.80 5.75 3.04
CA PHE A 185 -15.05 6.98 3.28
C PHE A 185 -15.58 8.15 2.47
N ALA A 186 -15.91 7.94 1.20
CA ALA A 186 -16.48 8.95 0.32
C ALA A 186 -17.80 9.55 0.88
N LYS A 187 -18.60 8.72 1.57
CA LYS A 187 -19.89 9.13 2.21
C LYS A 187 -19.69 9.68 3.62
N ASN A 188 -18.58 9.31 4.29
CA ASN A 188 -18.31 9.63 5.69
C ASN A 188 -16.89 10.20 5.85
N PRO A 189 -16.56 11.33 5.25
CA PRO A 189 -15.22 11.93 5.38
C PRO A 189 -14.94 12.29 6.84
N VAL A 190 -13.64 12.24 7.21
CA VAL A 190 -13.20 12.42 8.60
C VAL A 190 -13.36 13.85 9.15
N ASP A 191 -13.49 14.83 8.27
CA ASP A 191 -13.84 16.20 8.64
C ASP A 191 -14.50 16.94 7.47
N SER A 192 -15.04 18.15 7.76
CA SER A 192 -15.69 19.00 6.76
C SER A 192 -14.72 19.71 5.80
N ALA A 193 -13.41 19.59 6.00
CA ALA A 193 -12.39 20.22 5.16
C ALA A 193 -12.07 19.40 3.88
N TYR A 194 -12.65 18.22 3.74
CA TYR A 194 -12.59 17.49 2.48
C TYR A 194 -13.50 18.18 1.44
N PRO A 195 -13.06 18.25 0.18
CA PRO A 195 -12.07 17.42 -0.51
C PRO A 195 -10.60 17.85 -0.29
N PRO A 196 -9.63 16.92 -0.41
CA PRO A 196 -8.21 17.22 -0.43
C PRO A 196 -7.84 18.01 -1.70
N MET A 197 -6.64 18.62 -1.75
CA MET A 197 -6.11 19.27 -2.95
C MET A 197 -6.05 18.29 -4.13
N PHE A 198 -5.56 17.10 -3.85
CA PHE A 198 -5.55 15.95 -4.75
C PHE A 198 -5.35 14.66 -3.93
N GLY A 199 -5.61 13.54 -4.55
CA GLY A 199 -5.33 12.22 -4.00
C GLY A 199 -4.76 11.26 -5.03
N VAL A 200 -4.14 10.19 -4.51
CA VAL A 200 -3.61 9.09 -5.33
C VAL A 200 -3.93 7.77 -4.62
N VAL A 201 -4.55 6.87 -5.32
CA VAL A 201 -4.62 5.45 -4.96
C VAL A 201 -3.32 4.80 -5.42
N TRP A 202 -2.72 4.01 -4.57
CA TRP A 202 -1.49 3.27 -4.83
C TRP A 202 -1.80 1.78 -4.70
N ASP A 203 -1.99 1.12 -5.81
CA ASP A 203 -2.38 -0.28 -5.86
C ASP A 203 -1.46 -1.11 -6.75
N MET A 204 -1.18 -2.35 -6.34
CA MET A 204 -0.31 -3.31 -7.04
C MET A 204 1.04 -2.71 -7.50
N ILE A 205 1.69 -1.91 -6.64
CA ILE A 205 2.86 -1.08 -7.00
C ILE A 205 4.22 -1.74 -6.69
N GLY A 206 4.23 -3.02 -6.31
CA GLY A 206 5.43 -3.72 -5.88
C GLY A 206 6.02 -4.70 -6.90
N ASP A 207 5.38 -4.97 -8.03
CA ASP A 207 5.82 -5.96 -9.00
C ASP A 207 7.30 -5.77 -9.39
N LYS A 208 8.03 -6.89 -9.53
CA LYS A 208 9.43 -6.88 -9.99
C LYS A 208 9.60 -6.32 -11.40
N ASP A 209 8.57 -6.52 -12.25
CA ASP A 209 8.51 -6.06 -13.64
C ASP A 209 7.57 -4.84 -13.76
N LEU A 210 7.49 -3.99 -12.72
CA LEU A 210 6.55 -2.88 -12.57
C LEU A 210 6.44 -1.99 -13.79
N ARG A 211 5.21 -1.78 -14.26
CA ARG A 211 4.89 -0.89 -15.35
C ARG A 211 3.56 -0.18 -15.12
N LEU A 212 3.62 1.12 -14.86
CA LEU A 212 2.47 1.96 -14.50
C LEU A 212 2.04 2.79 -15.71
N LEU A 213 0.79 2.59 -16.13
CA LEU A 213 0.16 3.28 -17.26
C LEU A 213 -0.89 4.26 -16.74
N LYS A 214 -1.21 5.29 -17.51
CA LYS A 214 -2.26 6.26 -17.16
C LYS A 214 -3.63 5.61 -17.26
N GLU A 215 -4.30 5.47 -16.13
CA GLU A 215 -5.63 4.85 -16.03
C GLU A 215 -6.71 5.81 -16.57
N GLY A 216 -7.66 5.29 -17.33
CA GLY A 216 -8.58 6.08 -18.14
C GLY A 216 -9.60 6.92 -17.36
N TYR A 217 -10.17 6.42 -16.26
CA TYR A 217 -11.07 7.24 -15.40
C TYR A 217 -10.31 8.32 -14.66
N SER A 218 -9.06 8.08 -14.30
CA SER A 218 -8.13 9.05 -13.72
C SER A 218 -7.85 10.19 -14.71
N VAL A 219 -7.53 9.84 -15.95
CA VAL A 219 -7.30 10.82 -17.04
C VAL A 219 -8.54 11.68 -17.29
N GLN A 220 -9.73 11.09 -17.25
CA GLN A 220 -11.00 11.83 -17.45
C GLN A 220 -11.38 12.65 -16.20
N GLY A 221 -11.21 12.08 -14.99
CA GLY A 221 -11.69 12.63 -13.74
C GLY A 221 -10.76 13.67 -13.13
N ALA A 222 -9.44 13.48 -13.19
CA ALA A 222 -8.43 14.33 -12.57
C ALA A 222 -7.14 14.43 -13.40
N PRO A 223 -7.21 14.89 -14.68
CA PRO A 223 -6.07 14.91 -15.60
C PRO A 223 -4.87 15.69 -15.06
N GLU A 224 -5.11 16.76 -14.30
CA GLU A 224 -4.04 17.56 -13.69
C GLU A 224 -3.27 16.82 -12.59
N VAL A 225 -3.91 15.84 -11.93
CA VAL A 225 -3.25 14.98 -10.95
C VAL A 225 -2.42 13.93 -11.67
N VAL A 226 -2.96 13.30 -12.73
CA VAL A 226 -2.21 12.40 -13.60
C VAL A 226 -0.96 13.09 -14.14
N ASP A 227 -1.09 14.29 -14.72
CA ASP A 227 0.04 15.04 -15.25
C ASP A 227 1.07 15.40 -14.17
N ARG A 228 0.62 15.71 -12.97
CA ARG A 228 1.50 15.96 -11.81
C ARG A 228 2.33 14.73 -11.48
N VAL A 229 1.70 13.56 -11.32
CA VAL A 229 2.38 12.31 -10.92
C VAL A 229 3.38 11.87 -11.99
N TRP A 230 2.96 11.79 -13.26
CA TRP A 230 3.85 11.34 -14.36
C TRP A 230 4.99 12.34 -14.64
N ARG A 231 4.74 13.63 -14.50
CA ARG A 231 5.81 14.64 -14.60
C ARG A 231 6.81 14.49 -13.45
N THR A 232 6.35 14.33 -12.21
CA THR A 232 7.23 14.11 -11.05
C THR A 232 8.08 12.86 -11.24
N ALA A 233 7.48 11.76 -11.72
CA ALA A 233 8.21 10.54 -12.03
C ALA A 233 9.29 10.76 -13.10
N ALA A 234 8.97 11.47 -14.19
CA ALA A 234 9.94 11.79 -15.25
C ALA A 234 11.08 12.70 -14.75
N GLU A 235 10.78 13.71 -13.91
CA GLU A 235 11.78 14.59 -13.28
C GLU A 235 12.75 13.81 -12.37
N LEU A 236 12.29 12.70 -11.77
CA LEU A 236 13.10 11.78 -10.97
C LEU A 236 13.82 10.71 -11.82
N GLY A 237 13.55 10.64 -13.12
CA GLY A 237 14.16 9.65 -14.04
C GLY A 237 13.50 8.28 -14.01
N HIS A 238 12.19 8.22 -13.67
CA HIS A 238 11.39 6.99 -13.58
C HIS A 238 10.34 6.85 -14.69
N ASP A 239 10.57 7.49 -15.83
CA ASP A 239 9.70 7.45 -17.00
C ASP A 239 9.69 6.09 -17.74
N ASP A 240 10.63 5.22 -17.41
CA ASP A 240 10.65 3.80 -17.81
C ASP A 240 9.63 2.95 -17.04
N VAL A 241 9.28 3.35 -15.81
CA VAL A 241 8.28 2.69 -14.96
C VAL A 241 6.92 3.40 -15.07
N PHE A 242 6.88 4.74 -14.94
CA PHE A 242 5.68 5.56 -15.12
C PHE A 242 5.55 5.92 -16.61
N VAL A 243 5.04 4.97 -17.38
CA VAL A 243 5.01 5.06 -18.85
C VAL A 243 3.91 6.02 -19.31
N ASN A 244 4.26 6.92 -20.23
CA ASN A 244 3.34 7.92 -20.79
C ASN A 244 2.41 7.31 -21.86
N GLU A 245 1.70 6.26 -21.50
CA GLU A 245 0.67 5.61 -22.30
C GLU A 245 -0.62 5.54 -21.50
N GLU A 246 -1.77 5.62 -22.18
CA GLU A 246 -3.09 5.53 -21.57
C GLU A 246 -3.68 4.14 -21.79
N ILE A 247 -4.35 3.60 -20.77
CA ILE A 247 -5.14 2.38 -20.84
C ILE A 247 -6.63 2.68 -20.63
N GLY A 248 -7.49 1.68 -20.77
CA GLY A 248 -8.92 1.80 -20.49
C GLY A 248 -9.20 2.15 -19.02
N GLY A 249 -10.44 2.59 -18.75
CA GLY A 249 -10.88 2.86 -17.39
C GLY A 249 -11.00 1.57 -16.56
N VAL A 250 -10.53 1.63 -15.32
CA VAL A 250 -10.56 0.55 -14.33
C VAL A 250 -11.48 0.93 -13.18
N THR A 251 -12.21 -0.03 -12.65
CA THR A 251 -13.05 0.18 -11.46
C THR A 251 -12.20 -0.16 -10.24
N ASP A 252 -11.83 0.86 -9.48
CA ASP A 252 -10.98 0.78 -8.30
C ASP A 252 -11.35 1.87 -7.28
N ASP A 253 -10.70 1.93 -6.14
CA ASP A 253 -10.94 2.81 -4.98
C ASP A 253 -10.98 4.31 -5.32
N HIS A 254 -10.35 4.76 -6.40
CA HIS A 254 -10.46 6.14 -6.88
C HIS A 254 -11.89 6.47 -7.40
N VAL A 255 -12.63 5.48 -7.92
CA VAL A 255 -13.95 5.71 -8.55
C VAL A 255 -14.99 6.26 -7.55
N PRO A 256 -15.22 5.66 -6.37
CA PRO A 256 -16.12 6.25 -5.38
C PRO A 256 -15.70 7.66 -4.92
N LEU A 257 -14.38 7.89 -4.81
CA LEU A 257 -13.82 9.17 -4.40
C LEU A 257 -14.01 10.26 -5.48
N LEU A 258 -13.78 9.93 -6.76
CA LEU A 258 -14.08 10.80 -7.90
C LEU A 258 -15.58 11.16 -7.95
N ARG A 259 -16.47 10.18 -7.76
CA ARG A 259 -17.92 10.41 -7.71
C ARG A 259 -18.34 11.32 -6.56
N ALA A 260 -17.59 11.33 -5.47
CA ALA A 260 -17.78 12.25 -4.36
C ALA A 260 -17.17 13.65 -4.59
N GLY A 261 -16.59 13.90 -5.78
CA GLY A 261 -16.02 15.20 -6.18
C GLY A 261 -14.57 15.40 -5.74
N MET A 262 -13.88 14.38 -5.25
CA MET A 262 -12.47 14.44 -4.92
C MET A 262 -11.62 14.29 -6.20
N ARG A 263 -10.50 14.98 -6.28
CA ARG A 263 -9.54 14.90 -7.39
C ARG A 263 -8.53 13.79 -7.07
N VAL A 264 -8.92 12.56 -7.32
CA VAL A 264 -8.15 11.34 -6.97
C VAL A 264 -7.90 10.53 -8.22
N ILE A 265 -6.69 10.03 -8.37
CA ILE A 265 -6.29 9.14 -9.47
C ILE A 265 -5.90 7.77 -8.93
N ASP A 266 -5.85 6.82 -9.81
CA ASP A 266 -5.31 5.50 -9.58
C ASP A 266 -3.94 5.33 -10.24
N VAL A 267 -2.99 4.81 -9.49
CA VAL A 267 -1.65 4.40 -9.93
C VAL A 267 -1.54 2.91 -9.66
N ILE A 268 -1.78 2.12 -10.70
CA ILE A 268 -1.96 0.67 -10.61
C ILE A 268 -1.19 -0.05 -11.72
N ASP A 269 -0.61 -1.22 -11.39
CA ASP A 269 -0.02 -2.14 -12.37
C ASP A 269 -1.05 -3.17 -12.86
N LEU A 270 -1.71 -2.88 -13.97
CA LEU A 270 -2.69 -3.78 -14.59
C LEU A 270 -2.06 -4.90 -15.44
N GLU A 271 -0.75 -4.83 -15.68
CA GLU A 271 -0.02 -5.88 -16.40
C GLU A 271 0.51 -6.97 -15.45
N TYR A 272 0.22 -6.86 -14.14
CA TYR A 272 0.65 -7.81 -13.11
C TYR A 272 0.10 -9.21 -13.36
N LYS A 273 0.99 -10.16 -13.67
CA LYS A 273 0.64 -11.51 -14.13
C LYS A 273 0.00 -12.41 -13.06
N TYR A 274 0.16 -12.04 -11.79
CA TYR A 274 -0.28 -12.85 -10.64
C TYR A 274 -1.53 -12.26 -9.97
N HIS A 275 -2.12 -11.23 -10.55
CA HIS A 275 -3.35 -10.60 -10.09
C HIS A 275 -4.45 -11.63 -9.88
N HIS A 276 -5.09 -11.62 -8.72
CA HIS A 276 -6.15 -12.53 -8.27
C HIS A 276 -5.78 -14.02 -8.37
N ARG A 277 -4.52 -14.36 -8.10
CA ARG A 277 -4.02 -15.74 -8.16
C ARG A 277 -3.35 -16.16 -6.85
N PRO A 278 -3.29 -17.48 -6.52
CA PRO A 278 -2.58 -17.96 -5.32
C PRO A 278 -1.07 -17.69 -5.41
N SER A 279 -0.58 -17.34 -6.58
CA SER A 279 0.83 -17.02 -6.84
C SER A 279 1.19 -15.55 -6.61
N ASP A 280 0.26 -14.70 -6.16
CA ASP A 280 0.58 -13.36 -5.67
C ASP A 280 1.26 -13.46 -4.30
N THR A 281 2.55 -13.74 -4.32
CA THR A 281 3.39 -14.07 -3.16
C THR A 281 4.59 -13.14 -3.06
N PHE A 282 5.21 -13.09 -1.88
CA PHE A 282 6.32 -12.19 -1.55
C PHE A 282 7.47 -12.16 -2.58
N ASP A 283 7.75 -13.29 -3.22
CA ASP A 283 8.78 -13.41 -4.25
C ASP A 283 8.44 -12.69 -5.57
N LYS A 284 7.25 -12.12 -5.71
CA LYS A 284 6.83 -11.36 -6.89
C LYS A 284 7.11 -9.86 -6.76
N ILE A 285 7.16 -9.34 -5.55
CA ILE A 285 7.40 -7.93 -5.29
C ILE A 285 8.88 -7.62 -5.03
N SER A 286 9.29 -6.36 -5.16
CA SER A 286 10.67 -5.93 -4.99
C SER A 286 10.82 -4.61 -4.25
N ALA A 287 11.92 -4.49 -3.49
CA ALA A 287 12.33 -3.23 -2.88
C ALA A 287 12.63 -2.14 -3.92
N LYS A 288 13.14 -2.53 -5.10
CA LYS A 288 13.42 -1.59 -6.20
C LYS A 288 12.15 -0.88 -6.66
N SER A 289 11.08 -1.62 -6.93
CA SER A 289 9.80 -1.07 -7.39
C SER A 289 9.19 -0.17 -6.32
N LEU A 290 9.18 -0.64 -5.06
CA LEU A 290 8.70 0.15 -3.93
C LEU A 290 9.54 1.41 -3.66
N SER A 291 10.85 1.39 -3.94
CA SER A 291 11.71 2.58 -3.87
C SER A 291 11.32 3.60 -4.94
N ILE A 292 11.17 3.18 -6.19
CA ILE A 292 10.78 4.04 -7.32
C ILE A 292 9.44 4.74 -7.05
N VAL A 293 8.43 3.97 -6.67
CA VAL A 293 7.10 4.52 -6.35
C VAL A 293 7.17 5.42 -5.12
N GLY A 294 7.92 5.02 -4.10
CA GLY A 294 8.10 5.79 -2.88
C GLY A 294 8.79 7.13 -3.10
N GLU A 295 9.80 7.21 -3.99
CA GLU A 295 10.45 8.46 -4.38
C GLU A 295 9.45 9.43 -5.02
N VAL A 296 8.58 8.94 -5.92
CA VAL A 296 7.51 9.75 -6.54
C VAL A 296 6.48 10.18 -5.48
N ALA A 297 6.01 9.24 -4.67
CA ALA A 297 5.03 9.52 -3.63
C ALA A 297 5.55 10.54 -2.60
N GLU A 298 6.82 10.44 -2.18
CA GLU A 298 7.43 11.41 -1.26
C GLU A 298 7.62 12.77 -1.92
N ALA A 299 8.09 12.83 -3.18
CA ALA A 299 8.32 14.09 -3.90
C ALA A 299 7.02 14.90 -4.09
N LEU A 300 5.89 14.23 -4.32
CA LEU A 300 4.57 14.88 -4.45
C LEU A 300 4.11 15.58 -3.15
N LEU A 301 4.73 15.28 -2.01
CA LEU A 301 4.41 15.83 -0.69
C LEU A 301 5.37 16.98 -0.28
N ARG A 302 6.32 17.37 -1.15
CA ARG A 302 7.30 18.43 -0.92
C ARG A 302 6.95 19.65 -1.77
#